data_18aa3e17f9fa3db5be84ae995f3148fc
#
_entry.id   18aa3e17f9fa3db5be84ae995f3148fc
#
_cell.length_a   1.000
_cell.length_b   1.000
_cell.length_c   1.000
_cell.angle_alpha   90.00
_cell.angle_beta   90.00
_cell.angle_gamma   90.00
#
_symmetry.space_group_name_H-M   'P 1'
#
loop_
_entity.id
_entity.type
_entity.pdbx_description
1 polymer ?
#
loop_
_entity_poly.entity_id
_entity_poly.type
_entity_poly.pdbx_seq_one_letter_code
_entity_poly.pdbx_strand_id
1 'polypeptide(L)'
;HVSDISNLDEFGEILERTDYRQMSNLANRLWHTDSSFKRVPARYSILSAHALPGQGGETELADMRAAYDDLPEDRKDEIEDYVCVHSIFQSRATLGFTDFTDEERAALPPVPQVLVRTHPGSGRKSLYLASHADGIRGLAPPEAKMLLLDLMEHATQRKYVYTHHWRTGDVLMWDNRCTMHRGRWHDATEVRDMRRTTVSDEIPTVAESD
;
A
#
# COMPACT_ATOMS: atom_id res chain seq x y z
N HIS A 1 -2.79 8.64 16.02
CA HIS A 1 -1.88 7.56 16.43
C HIS A 1 -0.63 7.63 15.57
N VAL A 2 0.55 7.62 16.18
CA VAL A 2 1.85 7.51 15.51
C VAL A 2 2.27 6.04 15.58
N SER A 3 2.65 5.48 14.44
CA SER A 3 3.16 4.11 14.32
C SER A 3 4.65 4.13 14.05
N ASP A 4 5.39 3.31 14.73
CA ASP A 4 6.81 3.12 14.46
C ASP A 4 6.99 2.25 13.21
N ILE A 5 7.74 2.78 12.25
CA ILE A 5 8.23 2.08 11.06
C ILE A 5 9.75 1.98 11.20
N SER A 6 10.14 1.35 12.30
CA SER A 6 11.52 1.28 12.76
C SER A 6 11.98 -0.19 12.81
N ASN A 7 13.29 -0.41 12.74
CA ASN A 7 13.90 -1.69 13.03
C ASN A 7 14.45 -1.77 14.47
N LEU A 8 13.94 -0.90 15.37
CA LEU A 8 14.36 -0.83 16.77
C LEU A 8 13.29 -1.45 17.68
N ASP A 9 13.74 -1.99 18.80
CA ASP A 9 12.88 -2.41 19.90
C ASP A 9 12.58 -1.22 20.87
N GLU A 10 11.91 -1.51 21.97
CA GLU A 10 11.55 -0.51 22.99
C GLU A 10 12.75 0.06 23.77
N PHE A 11 13.91 -0.59 23.70
CA PHE A 11 15.17 -0.15 24.31
C PHE A 11 16.07 0.61 23.34
N GLY A 12 15.68 0.68 22.05
CA GLY A 12 16.44 1.33 20.99
C GLY A 12 17.50 0.44 20.35
N GLU A 13 17.45 -0.88 20.61
CA GLU A 13 18.35 -1.86 20.01
C GLU A 13 17.74 -2.40 18.71
N ILE A 14 18.61 -2.77 17.75
CA ILE A 14 18.15 -3.31 16.47
C ILE A 14 17.50 -4.68 16.68
N LEU A 15 16.27 -4.83 16.18
CA LEU A 15 15.52 -6.08 16.23
C LEU A 15 16.28 -7.22 15.52
N GLU A 16 16.21 -8.41 16.06
CA GLU A 16 16.72 -9.61 15.40
C GLU A 16 16.01 -9.84 14.07
N ARG A 17 16.73 -10.39 13.07
CA ARG A 17 16.21 -10.63 11.71
C ARG A 17 14.98 -11.55 11.70
N THR A 18 14.80 -12.37 12.71
CA THR A 18 13.68 -13.30 12.92
C THR A 18 12.54 -12.68 13.73
N ASP A 19 12.69 -11.46 14.25
CA ASP A 19 11.61 -10.77 14.98
C ASP A 19 10.40 -10.59 14.07
N TYR A 20 9.22 -10.94 14.56
CA TYR A 20 7.96 -10.86 13.81
C TYR A 20 7.69 -9.44 13.28
N ARG A 21 8.02 -8.40 14.04
CA ARG A 21 7.84 -6.99 13.66
C ARG A 21 8.70 -6.66 12.45
N GLN A 22 9.98 -7.07 12.47
CA GLN A 22 10.90 -6.84 11.36
C GLN A 22 10.44 -7.59 10.12
N MET A 23 10.05 -8.86 10.27
CA MET A 23 9.53 -9.66 9.18
C MET A 23 8.22 -9.10 8.61
N SER A 24 7.29 -8.66 9.48
CA SER A 24 6.05 -8.02 9.06
C SER A 24 6.29 -6.70 8.30
N ASN A 25 7.32 -5.95 8.68
CA ASN A 25 7.72 -4.72 8.01
C ASN A 25 8.25 -4.94 6.58
N LEU A 26 8.70 -6.16 6.23
CA LEU A 26 9.08 -6.49 4.85
C LEU A 26 7.92 -6.26 3.87
N ALA A 27 6.67 -6.39 4.31
CA ALA A 27 5.51 -6.10 3.45
C ALA A 27 5.42 -4.64 3.00
N ASN A 28 6.05 -3.70 3.71
CA ASN A 28 6.17 -2.31 3.26
C ASN A 28 7.04 -2.15 2.00
N ARG A 29 7.76 -3.20 1.58
CA ARG A 29 8.51 -3.25 0.32
C ARG A 29 7.67 -3.65 -0.89
N LEU A 30 6.48 -4.18 -0.67
CA LEU A 30 5.49 -4.39 -1.71
C LEU A 30 4.81 -3.06 -2.04
N TRP A 31 4.46 -2.85 -3.32
CA TRP A 31 3.66 -1.70 -3.70
C TRP A 31 2.28 -1.76 -3.05
N HIS A 32 1.92 -0.74 -2.30
CA HIS A 32 0.66 -0.71 -1.58
C HIS A 32 0.11 0.70 -1.39
N THR A 33 -1.14 0.74 -1.03
CA THR A 33 -1.86 1.91 -0.54
C THR A 33 -2.20 1.66 0.93
N ASP A 34 -1.88 2.58 1.82
CA ASP A 34 -2.09 2.39 3.25
C ASP A 34 -3.56 2.15 3.60
N SER A 35 -3.77 1.20 4.49
CA SER A 35 -5.09 0.85 5.04
C SER A 35 -6.17 0.50 4.01
N SER A 36 -5.80 0.17 2.77
CA SER A 36 -6.78 -0.25 1.75
C SER A 36 -7.54 -1.54 2.13
N PHE A 37 -7.01 -2.30 3.07
CA PHE A 37 -7.64 -3.47 3.68
C PHE A 37 -8.63 -3.13 4.81
N LYS A 38 -8.90 -1.84 5.07
CA LYS A 38 -9.93 -1.36 5.98
C LYS A 38 -11.10 -0.83 5.18
N ARG A 39 -12.31 -0.97 5.74
CA ARG A 39 -13.53 -0.50 5.08
C ARG A 39 -13.46 0.97 4.71
N VAL A 40 -13.04 1.83 5.64
CA VAL A 40 -12.68 3.22 5.37
C VAL A 40 -11.14 3.27 5.28
N PRO A 41 -10.59 3.45 4.06
CA PRO A 41 -9.14 3.40 3.86
C PRO A 41 -8.44 4.67 4.36
N ALA A 42 -7.13 4.72 4.20
CA ALA A 42 -6.37 5.93 4.48
C ALA A 42 -6.59 7.00 3.41
N ARG A 43 -6.73 8.25 3.84
CA ARG A 43 -6.68 9.45 2.99
C ARG A 43 -5.26 9.93 2.82
N TYR A 44 -4.59 10.25 3.92
CA TYR A 44 -3.21 10.73 3.91
C TYR A 44 -2.32 9.88 4.79
N SER A 45 -1.09 9.73 4.37
CA SER A 45 0.00 9.23 5.22
C SER A 45 1.09 10.26 5.31
N ILE A 46 1.67 10.39 6.49
CA ILE A 46 2.77 11.29 6.81
C ILE A 46 3.87 10.44 7.44
N LEU A 47 5.06 10.47 6.86
CA LEU A 47 6.23 9.73 7.33
C LEU A 47 7.35 10.70 7.64
N SER A 48 7.95 10.58 8.83
CA SER A 48 9.09 11.39 9.25
C SER A 48 10.32 10.54 9.51
N ALA A 49 11.50 11.05 9.11
CA ALA A 49 12.78 10.39 9.26
C ALA A 49 13.52 10.88 10.50
N HIS A 50 13.82 9.98 11.43
CA HIS A 50 14.56 10.26 12.67
C HIS A 50 16.00 9.74 12.61
N ALA A 51 16.20 8.50 12.12
CA ALA A 51 17.50 7.94 11.84
C ALA A 51 17.45 7.12 10.54
N LEU A 52 18.52 7.12 9.78
CA LEU A 52 18.59 6.56 8.45
C LEU A 52 19.82 5.66 8.30
N PRO A 53 19.71 4.54 7.57
CA PRO A 53 20.85 3.73 7.21
C PRO A 53 21.77 4.48 6.22
N GLY A 54 23.02 4.08 6.13
CA GLY A 54 23.99 4.67 5.22
C GLY A 54 23.68 4.45 3.74
N GLN A 55 22.90 3.39 3.41
CA GLN A 55 22.48 3.06 2.05
C GLN A 55 21.07 2.52 2.00
N GLY A 56 20.32 2.92 0.96
CA GLY A 56 18.97 2.44 0.69
C GLY A 56 17.93 3.08 1.60
N GLY A 57 16.77 2.42 1.71
CA GLY A 57 15.67 2.86 2.55
C GLY A 57 14.85 4.00 1.97
N GLU A 58 15.03 4.32 0.69
CA GLU A 58 14.21 5.29 -0.04
C GLU A 58 12.74 4.89 0.01
N THR A 59 11.87 5.88 -0.16
CA THR A 59 10.45 5.64 -0.40
C THR A 59 10.13 5.97 -1.85
N GLU A 60 9.56 5.00 -2.56
CA GLU A 60 9.03 5.22 -3.91
C GLU A 60 7.53 5.45 -3.85
N LEU A 61 7.06 6.43 -4.64
CA LEU A 61 5.65 6.79 -4.80
C LEU A 61 5.30 6.72 -6.29
N ALA A 62 4.18 6.06 -6.62
CA ALA A 62 3.68 5.93 -7.98
C ALA A 62 2.39 6.76 -8.16
N ASP A 63 2.35 7.64 -9.16
CA ASP A 63 1.15 8.44 -9.48
C ASP A 63 0.12 7.60 -10.23
N MET A 64 -0.90 7.17 -9.50
CA MET A 64 -1.98 6.32 -9.99
C MET A 64 -2.93 7.04 -10.96
N ARG A 65 -2.94 8.38 -10.96
CA ARG A 65 -3.70 9.19 -11.93
C ARG A 65 -3.01 9.17 -13.29
N ALA A 66 -1.70 9.41 -13.31
CA ALA A 66 -0.92 9.34 -14.54
C ALA A 66 -0.93 7.92 -15.12
N ALA A 67 -0.85 6.91 -14.26
CA ALA A 67 -0.98 5.51 -14.69
C ALA A 67 -2.35 5.21 -15.30
N TYR A 68 -3.44 5.72 -14.72
CA TYR A 68 -4.79 5.57 -15.28
C TYR A 68 -4.93 6.31 -16.61
N ASP A 69 -4.47 7.57 -16.69
CA ASP A 69 -4.59 8.39 -17.90
C ASP A 69 -3.93 7.72 -19.12
N ASP A 70 -2.82 7.01 -18.91
CA ASP A 70 -2.04 6.33 -19.96
C ASP A 70 -2.59 4.94 -20.34
N LEU A 71 -3.64 4.43 -19.67
CA LEU A 71 -4.29 3.18 -20.09
C LEU A 71 -5.01 3.36 -21.44
N PRO A 72 -5.06 2.32 -22.30
CA PRO A 72 -5.94 2.28 -23.46
C PRO A 72 -7.40 2.48 -23.05
N GLU A 73 -8.22 3.09 -23.92
CA GLU A 73 -9.63 3.38 -23.61
C GLU A 73 -10.45 2.12 -23.35
N ASP A 74 -10.23 1.06 -24.14
CA ASP A 74 -10.88 -0.25 -23.94
C ASP A 74 -10.56 -0.85 -22.56
N ARG A 75 -9.33 -0.65 -22.06
CA ARG A 75 -8.94 -1.08 -20.71
C ARG A 75 -9.59 -0.22 -19.62
N LYS A 76 -9.71 1.09 -19.84
CA LYS A 76 -10.42 2.00 -18.92
C LYS A 76 -11.89 1.61 -18.80
N ASP A 77 -12.54 1.36 -19.95
CA ASP A 77 -13.95 0.96 -20.01
C ASP A 77 -14.17 -0.39 -19.31
N GLU A 78 -13.25 -1.34 -19.49
CA GLU A 78 -13.32 -2.66 -18.85
C GLU A 78 -13.29 -2.58 -17.33
N ILE A 79 -12.42 -1.74 -16.77
CA ILE A 79 -12.13 -1.72 -15.33
C ILE A 79 -12.94 -0.71 -14.53
N GLU A 80 -13.70 0.16 -15.18
CA GLU A 80 -14.37 1.33 -14.58
C GLU A 80 -15.19 0.98 -13.33
N ASP A 81 -16.00 -0.06 -13.45
CA ASP A 81 -16.95 -0.48 -12.41
C ASP A 81 -16.44 -1.64 -11.55
N TYR A 82 -15.19 -2.05 -11.71
CA TYR A 82 -14.67 -3.18 -10.96
C TYR A 82 -14.49 -2.87 -9.48
N VAL A 83 -14.89 -3.84 -8.67
CA VAL A 83 -14.71 -3.83 -7.22
C VAL A 83 -13.71 -4.92 -6.84
N CYS A 84 -12.56 -4.50 -6.32
CA CYS A 84 -11.55 -5.39 -5.78
C CYS A 84 -11.86 -5.78 -4.34
N VAL A 85 -11.43 -6.96 -3.95
CA VAL A 85 -11.42 -7.42 -2.56
C VAL A 85 -10.01 -7.22 -2.00
N HIS A 86 -9.88 -6.42 -0.95
CA HIS A 86 -8.60 -6.15 -0.30
C HIS A 86 -8.51 -6.87 1.04
N SER A 87 -7.39 -7.55 1.27
CA SER A 87 -7.08 -8.26 2.51
C SER A 87 -5.63 -8.02 2.91
N ILE A 88 -5.39 -7.71 4.19
CA ILE A 88 -4.02 -7.62 4.70
C ILE A 88 -3.31 -8.96 4.62
N PHE A 89 -4.06 -10.07 4.78
CA PHE A 89 -3.51 -11.41 4.75
C PHE A 89 -2.97 -11.78 3.38
N GLN A 90 -3.55 -11.25 2.28
CA GLN A 90 -3.04 -11.47 0.94
C GLN A 90 -1.60 -10.96 0.78
N SER A 91 -1.32 -9.73 1.19
CA SER A 91 0.03 -9.17 1.12
C SER A 91 1.03 -9.94 1.99
N ARG A 92 0.57 -10.47 3.11
CA ARG A 92 1.40 -11.31 3.99
C ARG A 92 1.64 -12.69 3.40
N ALA A 93 0.60 -13.32 2.81
CA ALA A 93 0.72 -14.60 2.13
C ALA A 93 1.69 -14.55 0.95
N THR A 94 1.75 -13.42 0.22
CA THR A 94 2.74 -13.18 -0.85
C THR A 94 4.19 -13.29 -0.35
N LEU A 95 4.42 -13.01 0.93
CA LEU A 95 5.72 -13.14 1.60
C LEU A 95 5.90 -14.45 2.37
N GLY A 96 4.93 -15.38 2.26
CA GLY A 96 4.97 -16.67 2.95
C GLY A 96 4.41 -16.65 4.38
N PHE A 97 3.81 -15.52 4.83
CA PHE A 97 3.12 -15.47 6.12
C PHE A 97 1.68 -15.92 5.95
N THR A 98 1.36 -17.12 6.38
CA THR A 98 0.00 -17.70 6.28
C THR A 98 -0.59 -18.08 7.62
N ASP A 99 0.19 -18.03 8.68
CA ASP A 99 -0.13 -18.51 10.02
C ASP A 99 -0.82 -17.42 10.84
N PHE A 100 -2.13 -17.26 10.58
CA PHE A 100 -3.00 -16.30 11.27
C PHE A 100 -4.10 -17.04 11.99
N THR A 101 -4.41 -16.60 13.20
CA THR A 101 -5.50 -17.18 13.97
C THR A 101 -6.87 -16.80 13.38
N ASP A 102 -7.91 -17.54 13.78
CA ASP A 102 -9.28 -17.23 13.36
C ASP A 102 -9.74 -15.88 13.93
N GLU A 103 -9.27 -15.50 15.13
CA GLU A 103 -9.54 -14.20 15.75
C GLU A 103 -8.92 -13.04 14.94
N GLU A 104 -7.67 -13.20 14.47
CA GLU A 104 -7.01 -12.20 13.61
C GLU A 104 -7.75 -12.04 12.29
N ARG A 105 -8.17 -13.16 11.67
CA ARG A 105 -8.95 -13.14 10.42
C ARG A 105 -10.31 -12.50 10.63
N ALA A 106 -10.98 -12.77 11.74
CA ALA A 106 -12.27 -12.16 12.07
C ALA A 106 -12.15 -10.65 12.37
N ALA A 107 -11.04 -10.23 12.97
CA ALA A 107 -10.80 -8.81 13.28
C ALA A 107 -10.52 -7.94 12.03
N LEU A 108 -10.01 -8.54 10.95
CA LEU A 108 -9.65 -7.85 9.70
C LEU A 108 -10.19 -8.60 8.49
N PRO A 109 -11.53 -8.74 8.35
CA PRO A 109 -12.12 -9.42 7.21
C PRO A 109 -11.77 -8.69 5.90
N PRO A 110 -11.73 -9.41 4.76
CA PRO A 110 -11.56 -8.78 3.46
C PRO A 110 -12.63 -7.74 3.18
N VAL A 111 -12.25 -6.62 2.58
CA VAL A 111 -13.14 -5.49 2.32
C VAL A 111 -13.20 -5.13 0.84
N PRO A 112 -14.35 -4.67 0.32
CA PRO A 112 -14.46 -4.20 -1.04
C PRO A 112 -13.89 -2.80 -1.19
N GLN A 113 -13.17 -2.58 -2.31
CA GLN A 113 -12.67 -1.27 -2.74
C GLN A 113 -12.91 -1.11 -4.24
N VAL A 114 -13.29 0.07 -4.71
CA VAL A 114 -13.34 0.32 -6.16
C VAL A 114 -11.95 0.21 -6.77
N LEU A 115 -11.84 -0.31 -7.99
CA LEU A 115 -10.56 -0.37 -8.71
C LEU A 115 -10.18 0.99 -9.31
N VAL A 116 -11.18 1.78 -9.72
CA VAL A 116 -11.01 3.14 -10.24
C VAL A 116 -11.70 4.13 -9.30
N ARG A 117 -10.94 5.12 -8.84
CA ARG A 117 -11.46 6.20 -7.98
C ARG A 117 -11.45 7.53 -8.74
N THR A 118 -12.48 8.35 -8.52
CA THR A 118 -12.41 9.77 -8.87
C THR A 118 -11.84 10.54 -7.69
N HIS A 119 -10.71 11.20 -7.88
CA HIS A 119 -10.08 11.99 -6.83
C HIS A 119 -10.86 13.29 -6.59
N PRO A 120 -11.44 13.51 -5.38
CA PRO A 120 -12.41 14.59 -5.16
C PRO A 120 -11.82 15.99 -5.34
N GLY A 121 -10.52 16.17 -5.05
CA GLY A 121 -9.88 17.48 -5.17
C GLY A 121 -9.51 17.89 -6.61
N SER A 122 -9.29 16.93 -7.52
CA SER A 122 -8.87 17.21 -8.90
C SER A 122 -9.87 16.78 -9.96
N GLY A 123 -10.87 15.97 -9.60
CA GLY A 123 -11.79 15.34 -10.55
C GLY A 123 -11.17 14.27 -11.45
N ARG A 124 -9.86 14.01 -11.34
CA ARG A 124 -9.16 12.99 -12.17
C ARG A 124 -9.46 11.61 -11.65
N LYS A 125 -9.57 10.65 -12.57
CA LYS A 125 -9.62 9.24 -12.24
C LYS A 125 -8.23 8.73 -11.85
N SER A 126 -8.21 7.71 -11.03
CA SER A 126 -6.99 7.12 -10.47
C SER A 126 -7.20 5.62 -10.27
N LEU A 127 -6.22 4.81 -10.64
CA LEU A 127 -6.18 3.42 -10.21
C LEU A 127 -6.08 3.34 -8.68
N TYR A 128 -6.79 2.39 -8.08
CA TYR A 128 -6.72 2.11 -6.65
C TYR A 128 -6.27 0.68 -6.40
N LEU A 129 -4.94 0.50 -6.42
CA LEU A 129 -4.25 -0.77 -6.32
C LEU A 129 -3.47 -0.89 -5.01
N ALA A 130 -3.22 -2.12 -4.60
CA ALA A 130 -2.31 -2.45 -3.51
C ALA A 130 -1.94 -3.94 -3.57
N SER A 131 -0.82 -4.32 -2.96
CA SER A 131 -0.50 -5.74 -2.69
C SER A 131 -1.55 -6.44 -1.81
N HIS A 132 -2.48 -5.69 -1.24
CA HIS A 132 -3.64 -6.20 -0.51
C HIS A 132 -4.78 -6.69 -1.40
N ALA A 133 -4.80 -6.33 -2.70
CA ALA A 133 -5.84 -6.76 -3.63
C ALA A 133 -5.71 -8.27 -3.90
N ASP A 134 -6.77 -9.03 -3.56
CA ASP A 134 -6.82 -10.48 -3.62
C ASP A 134 -7.64 -11.01 -4.80
N GLY A 135 -8.67 -10.26 -5.19
CA GLY A 135 -9.56 -10.63 -6.27
C GLY A 135 -10.43 -9.47 -6.75
N ILE A 136 -11.23 -9.72 -7.77
CA ILE A 136 -12.19 -8.79 -8.35
C ILE A 136 -13.56 -9.48 -8.38
N ARG A 137 -14.60 -8.80 -7.87
CA ARG A 137 -15.96 -9.33 -7.88
C ARG A 137 -16.43 -9.60 -9.31
N GLY A 138 -16.99 -10.78 -9.53
CA GLY A 138 -17.53 -11.18 -10.84
C GLY A 138 -16.52 -11.79 -11.79
N LEU A 139 -15.21 -11.78 -11.49
CA LEU A 139 -14.19 -12.48 -12.27
C LEU A 139 -13.77 -13.79 -11.61
N ALA A 140 -13.38 -14.77 -12.43
CA ALA A 140 -12.74 -15.97 -11.92
C ALA A 140 -11.39 -15.63 -11.26
N PRO A 141 -10.98 -16.33 -10.18
CA PRO A 141 -9.74 -15.99 -9.46
C PRO A 141 -8.48 -15.88 -10.33
N PRO A 142 -8.22 -16.76 -11.32
CA PRO A 142 -7.07 -16.60 -12.21
C PRO A 142 -7.13 -15.36 -13.09
N GLU A 143 -8.32 -15.00 -13.61
CA GLU A 143 -8.53 -13.81 -14.45
C GLU A 143 -8.30 -12.53 -13.62
N ALA A 144 -8.93 -12.45 -12.44
CA ALA A 144 -8.73 -11.34 -11.52
C ALA A 144 -7.24 -11.16 -11.15
N LYS A 145 -6.55 -12.28 -10.88
CA LYS A 145 -5.13 -12.25 -10.52
C LYS A 145 -4.25 -11.74 -11.65
N MET A 146 -4.48 -12.20 -12.88
CA MET A 146 -3.72 -11.75 -14.06
C MET A 146 -3.97 -10.27 -14.32
N LEU A 147 -5.23 -9.81 -14.29
CA LEU A 147 -5.56 -8.40 -14.47
C LEU A 147 -4.89 -7.51 -13.40
N LEU A 148 -4.92 -7.92 -12.13
CA LEU A 148 -4.29 -7.16 -11.05
C LEU A 148 -2.76 -7.10 -11.20
N LEU A 149 -2.12 -8.19 -11.70
CA LEU A 149 -0.68 -8.21 -12.00
C LEU A 149 -0.35 -7.26 -13.15
N ASP A 150 -1.09 -7.32 -14.25
CA ASP A 150 -0.89 -6.45 -15.42
C ASP A 150 -1.04 -4.97 -15.04
N LEU A 151 -2.08 -4.63 -14.27
CA LEU A 151 -2.29 -3.27 -13.81
C LEU A 151 -1.21 -2.80 -12.84
N MET A 152 -0.73 -3.69 -11.96
CA MET A 152 0.37 -3.38 -11.04
C MET A 152 1.66 -3.13 -11.81
N GLU A 153 2.01 -3.96 -12.79
CA GLU A 153 3.18 -3.79 -13.64
C GLU A 153 3.10 -2.47 -14.43
N HIS A 154 1.93 -2.19 -15.04
CA HIS A 154 1.70 -0.94 -15.74
C HIS A 154 1.88 0.27 -14.82
N ALA A 155 1.21 0.27 -13.65
CA ALA A 155 1.16 1.42 -12.75
C ALA A 155 2.48 1.69 -12.01
N THR A 156 3.40 0.74 -12.01
CA THR A 156 4.71 0.87 -11.34
C THR A 156 5.88 1.04 -12.30
N GLN A 157 5.58 1.34 -13.57
CA GLN A 157 6.62 1.72 -14.54
C GLN A 157 7.37 2.97 -14.07
N ARG A 158 8.65 3.04 -14.39
CA ARG A 158 9.55 4.11 -13.92
C ARG A 158 9.03 5.52 -14.21
N LYS A 159 8.32 5.72 -15.30
CA LYS A 159 7.76 7.01 -15.71
C LYS A 159 6.69 7.58 -14.75
N TYR A 160 6.07 6.73 -13.92
CA TYR A 160 5.09 7.15 -12.91
C TYR A 160 5.67 7.24 -11.50
N VAL A 161 6.94 6.84 -11.30
CA VAL A 161 7.52 6.63 -9.98
C VAL A 161 8.46 7.78 -9.62
N TYR A 162 8.14 8.45 -8.51
CA TYR A 162 9.04 9.34 -7.80
C TYR A 162 9.77 8.58 -6.70
N THR A 163 11.09 8.76 -6.57
CA THR A 163 11.90 8.20 -5.50
C THR A 163 12.34 9.31 -4.55
N HIS A 164 11.91 9.21 -3.29
CA HIS A 164 12.35 10.11 -2.23
C HIS A 164 13.60 9.55 -1.55
N HIS A 165 14.70 10.30 -1.67
CA HIS A 165 15.94 10.04 -0.96
C HIS A 165 15.93 10.80 0.37
N TRP A 166 15.79 10.07 1.46
CA TRP A 166 15.60 10.63 2.78
C TRP A 166 16.83 11.37 3.30
N ARG A 167 16.57 12.44 4.05
CA ARG A 167 17.50 13.08 4.98
C ARG A 167 16.87 13.06 6.36
N THR A 168 17.68 12.94 7.41
CA THR A 168 17.18 13.04 8.78
C THR A 168 16.47 14.38 8.99
N GLY A 169 15.27 14.31 9.55
CA GLY A 169 14.38 15.46 9.71
C GLY A 169 13.39 15.69 8.57
N ASP A 170 13.50 14.97 7.44
CA ASP A 170 12.50 15.05 6.37
C ASP A 170 11.14 14.57 6.87
N VAL A 171 10.10 15.21 6.34
CA VAL A 171 8.71 14.80 6.47
C VAL A 171 8.10 14.70 5.07
N LEU A 172 7.63 13.51 4.72
CA LEU A 172 6.96 13.24 3.45
C LEU A 172 5.48 12.93 3.70
N MET A 173 4.60 13.63 2.97
CA MET A 173 3.16 13.40 3.02
C MET A 173 2.67 12.99 1.63
N TRP A 174 1.77 12.01 1.56
CA TRP A 174 1.12 11.61 0.31
C TRP A 174 -0.36 11.32 0.49
N ASP A 175 -1.09 11.43 -0.64
CA ASP A 175 -2.51 11.13 -0.73
C ASP A 175 -2.70 9.69 -1.21
N ASN A 176 -3.16 8.81 -0.32
CA ASN A 176 -3.40 7.41 -0.62
C ASN A 176 -4.53 7.18 -1.64
N ARG A 177 -5.35 8.18 -1.91
CA ARG A 177 -6.45 8.05 -2.89
C ARG A 177 -5.96 8.02 -4.33
N CYS A 178 -4.73 8.47 -4.57
CA CYS A 178 -4.14 8.54 -5.91
C CYS A 178 -2.64 8.18 -5.96
N THR A 179 -2.10 7.58 -4.90
CA THR A 179 -0.68 7.22 -4.81
C THR A 179 -0.51 5.85 -4.20
N MET A 180 0.20 4.96 -4.89
CA MET A 180 0.82 3.79 -4.24
C MET A 180 2.23 4.13 -3.80
N HIS A 181 2.72 3.41 -2.81
CA HIS A 181 4.09 3.59 -2.34
C HIS A 181 4.71 2.27 -1.90
N ARG A 182 6.04 2.29 -1.77
CA ARG A 182 6.82 1.22 -1.13
C ARG A 182 8.11 1.74 -0.55
N GLY A 183 8.63 1.05 0.47
CA GLY A 183 10.00 1.21 0.94
C GLY A 183 10.97 0.43 0.05
N ARG A 184 12.18 0.96 -0.12
CA ARG A 184 13.26 0.24 -0.79
C ARG A 184 14.08 -0.56 0.23
N TRP A 185 14.91 -1.44 -0.29
CA TRP A 185 15.84 -2.20 0.52
C TRP A 185 16.78 -1.27 1.30
N HIS A 186 17.16 -1.66 2.48
CA HIS A 186 18.23 -1.07 3.29
C HIS A 186 18.93 -2.18 4.08
N ASP A 187 20.12 -1.91 4.57
CA ASP A 187 20.82 -2.83 5.47
C ASP A 187 20.09 -2.88 6.81
N ALA A 188 19.55 -4.06 7.15
CA ALA A 188 18.81 -4.27 8.39
C ALA A 188 19.71 -4.25 9.64
N THR A 189 21.03 -4.28 9.48
CA THR A 189 22.00 -4.15 10.58
C THR A 189 22.30 -2.69 10.95
N GLU A 190 21.80 -1.74 10.15
CA GLU A 190 21.90 -0.32 10.43
C GLU A 190 20.56 0.22 10.96
N VAL A 191 20.63 1.23 11.83
CA VAL A 191 19.44 1.86 12.42
C VAL A 191 18.61 2.54 11.34
N ARG A 192 17.32 2.22 11.29
CA ARG A 192 16.32 2.94 10.53
C ARG A 192 15.13 3.26 11.43
N ASP A 193 15.03 4.53 11.87
CA ASP A 193 13.91 5.00 12.69
C ASP A 193 13.06 5.98 11.89
N MET A 194 11.86 5.51 11.51
CA MET A 194 10.84 6.28 10.81
C MET A 194 9.54 6.23 11.60
N ARG A 195 8.78 7.32 11.57
CA ARG A 195 7.50 7.38 12.27
C ARG A 195 6.40 7.80 11.32
N ARG A 196 5.29 7.05 11.33
CA ARG A 196 4.15 7.26 10.45
C ARG A 196 2.90 7.66 11.20
N THR A 197 2.21 8.65 10.67
CA THR A 197 0.82 8.95 11.02
C THR A 197 -0.05 8.76 9.77
N THR A 198 -1.24 8.20 9.97
CA THR A 198 -2.21 7.96 8.90
C THR A 198 -3.54 8.61 9.27
N VAL A 199 -4.08 9.41 8.34
CA VAL A 199 -5.39 10.03 8.44
C VAL A 199 -6.37 9.18 7.63
N SER A 200 -7.47 8.75 8.24
CA SER A 200 -8.51 7.98 7.55
C SER A 200 -9.26 8.85 6.54
N ASP A 201 -9.80 8.24 5.50
CA ASP A 201 -10.78 8.87 4.62
C ASP A 201 -12.10 9.07 5.39
N GLU A 202 -13.05 9.76 4.81
CA GLU A 202 -14.33 10.10 5.47
C GLU A 202 -15.38 9.00 5.26
N ILE A 203 -15.32 8.33 4.11
CA ILE A 203 -16.29 7.32 3.70
C ILE A 203 -15.59 6.10 3.06
N PRO A 204 -16.24 4.94 3.04
CA PRO A 204 -15.79 3.80 2.27
C PRO A 204 -15.84 4.10 0.77
N THR A 205 -15.03 3.39 -0.04
CA THR A 205 -15.03 3.55 -1.51
C THR A 205 -16.23 2.86 -2.17
N VAL A 206 -16.77 1.83 -1.53
CA VAL A 206 -17.96 1.09 -1.98
C VAL A 206 -19.07 1.32 -0.95
N ALA A 207 -20.21 1.84 -1.40
CA ALA A 207 -21.40 1.97 -0.56
C ALA A 207 -21.88 0.59 -0.08
N GLU A 208 -22.50 0.54 1.10
CA GLU A 208 -23.24 -0.65 1.50
C GLU A 208 -24.50 -0.75 0.63
N SER A 209 -24.70 -1.92 0.04
CA SER A 209 -26.04 -2.26 -0.43
C SER A 209 -26.85 -2.62 0.81
N ASP A 210 -27.92 -1.87 1.07
CA ASP A 210 -28.92 -2.18 2.08
C ASP A 210 -29.51 -3.58 1.87
#